data_e09f57473df062921dfbcbb039ede78d
#
_entry.id   e09f57473df062921dfbcbb039ede78d
#
_cell.length_a   1.000
_cell.length_b   1.000
_cell.length_c   1.000
_cell.angle_alpha   90.00
_cell.angle_beta   90.00
_cell.angle_gamma   90.00
#
_symmetry.space_group_name_H-M   'P 1'
#
loop_
_entity.id
_entity.type
_entity.pdbx_description
1 polymer ?
#
loop_
_entity_poly.entity_id
_entity_poly.type
_entity_poly.pdbx_seq_one_letter_code
_entity_poly.pdbx_strand_id
1 'polypeptide(L)'
;SGTAPTAEGEYSYIVKTKSANNEKESLTKVRLIVDSHMQSPTPMMSWLTWNWFARSISHDKMVEIAKGMEKYGLIDAGFNTIVLDDAWAKPTSDKNDLTYDVAKFPVGISGLKAALKEINSKIKIGIYSDAGTMTCENYQPGSYGHEAQHMALFDSWGVDMLKYDFCNSEADSKTSYSQMGKVINKLNEERKAKGAIPFVFNICEWGKTEPWTWGAEAGGSSWRATSDAREDWVGNNSRPGVIGGADEVRRLWMYAGVNRFNDLDMMCIGLHGLGGPSNYTLGHQQNGGKIVGLNDAQSRSQMSLWCMLASPLALTCDLRATPMGEANSDQAMPNPLITESDIETLTNAEILAINQDPLGQQAEYMEALSTGNTNYSNHGYDVYVKDLVNGRIAVSVTNRGSSEIVVPVINLTDIYLQANAIYTAREVWSKKEANIKKVLNVGSLKPYETKVYVLAICH
;
A
#
# COMPACT_ATOMS: atom_id res chain seq x y z
N SER A 1 -0.13 33.21 -15.18
CA SER A 1 -0.97 32.30 -15.95
C SER A 1 -0.17 31.79 -17.15
N GLY A 2 -0.19 30.51 -17.39
CA GLY A 2 0.45 29.81 -18.51
C GLY A 2 -0.41 28.65 -18.94
N THR A 3 -0.16 28.12 -20.14
CA THR A 3 -0.79 26.90 -20.63
C THR A 3 0.00 25.72 -20.09
N ALA A 4 -0.68 24.71 -19.54
CA ALA A 4 -0.02 23.48 -19.10
C ALA A 4 0.60 22.76 -20.32
N PRO A 5 1.77 22.13 -20.18
CA PRO A 5 2.33 21.27 -21.22
C PRO A 5 1.33 20.18 -21.60
N THR A 6 1.30 19.82 -22.88
CA THR A 6 0.45 18.74 -23.40
C THR A 6 1.27 17.48 -23.69
N ALA A 7 2.59 17.61 -23.86
CA ALA A 7 3.47 16.47 -24.05
C ALA A 7 3.69 15.73 -22.71
N GLU A 8 3.78 14.42 -22.79
CA GLU A 8 4.13 13.60 -21.61
C GLU A 8 5.50 13.97 -21.09
N GLY A 9 5.64 13.96 -19.77
CA GLY A 9 6.90 14.26 -19.11
C GLY A 9 6.74 14.92 -17.75
N GLU A 10 7.88 15.13 -17.13
CA GLU A 10 7.99 15.87 -15.87
C GLU A 10 8.53 17.27 -16.14
N TYR A 11 7.85 18.27 -15.62
CA TYR A 11 8.17 19.67 -15.78
C TYR A 11 8.39 20.29 -14.40
N SER A 12 9.43 21.09 -14.27
CA SER A 12 9.71 21.84 -13.05
C SER A 12 9.58 23.34 -13.31
N TYR A 13 8.82 24.03 -12.48
CA TYR A 13 8.65 25.48 -12.53
C TYR A 13 9.06 26.10 -11.21
N ILE A 14 9.64 27.30 -11.27
CA ILE A 14 9.86 28.12 -10.11
C ILE A 14 8.80 29.23 -10.13
N VAL A 15 7.89 29.18 -9.16
CA VAL A 15 6.89 30.23 -8.97
C VAL A 15 7.48 31.26 -8.02
N LYS A 16 7.66 32.49 -8.52
CA LYS A 16 8.07 33.64 -7.72
C LYS A 16 6.83 34.38 -7.23
N THR A 17 6.68 34.49 -5.93
CA THR A 17 5.63 35.32 -5.34
C THR A 17 6.27 36.51 -4.62
N LYS A 18 5.74 37.68 -4.86
CA LYS A 18 6.15 38.93 -4.18
C LYS A 18 4.96 39.47 -3.41
N SER A 19 5.14 39.67 -2.12
CA SER A 19 4.10 40.33 -1.31
C SER A 19 3.99 41.80 -1.71
N ALA A 20 2.76 42.30 -1.85
CA ALA A 20 2.51 43.72 -2.17
C ALA A 20 3.07 44.71 -1.13
N ASN A 21 3.27 44.21 0.10
CA ASN A 21 3.68 45.06 1.24
C ASN A 21 5.08 44.73 1.79
N ASN A 22 5.80 43.80 1.19
CA ASN A 22 7.13 43.39 1.64
C ASN A 22 8.01 43.07 0.43
N GLU A 23 9.25 43.52 0.42
CA GLU A 23 10.20 43.25 -0.67
C GLU A 23 10.71 41.77 -0.69
N LYS A 24 10.21 40.94 0.21
CA LYS A 24 10.58 39.52 0.24
C LYS A 24 9.94 38.77 -0.90
N GLU A 25 10.77 38.18 -1.74
CA GLU A 25 10.37 37.20 -2.75
C GLU A 25 10.35 35.80 -2.12
N SER A 26 9.30 35.06 -2.35
CA SER A 26 9.24 33.63 -2.08
C SER A 26 9.35 32.84 -3.38
N LEU A 27 10.20 31.84 -3.39
CA LEU A 27 10.38 30.92 -4.52
C LEU A 27 9.78 29.56 -4.16
N THR A 28 8.79 29.14 -4.91
CA THR A 28 8.18 27.80 -4.76
C THR A 28 8.49 26.99 -5.99
N LYS A 29 9.14 25.84 -5.82
CA LYS A 29 9.33 24.86 -6.89
C LYS A 29 8.02 24.07 -7.05
N VAL A 30 7.46 24.13 -8.25
CA VAL A 30 6.28 23.35 -8.64
C VAL A 30 6.71 22.28 -9.61
N ARG A 31 6.35 21.05 -9.33
CA ARG A 31 6.52 19.88 -10.21
C ARG A 31 5.18 19.58 -10.87
N LEU A 32 5.15 19.46 -12.19
CA LEU A 32 4.00 19.06 -12.96
C LEU A 32 4.35 17.78 -13.72
N ILE A 33 3.56 16.74 -13.53
CA ILE A 33 3.67 15.49 -14.27
C ILE A 33 2.52 15.44 -15.26
N VAL A 34 2.86 15.26 -16.53
CA VAL A 34 1.90 14.99 -17.60
C VAL A 34 2.06 13.54 -18.00
N ASP A 35 1.09 12.73 -17.65
CA ASP A 35 1.05 11.30 -17.93
C ASP A 35 -0.35 10.95 -18.45
N SER A 36 -0.44 10.51 -19.71
CA SER A 36 -1.72 10.14 -20.33
C SER A 36 -2.29 8.85 -19.74
N HIS A 37 -1.44 8.05 -19.08
CA HIS A 37 -1.79 6.78 -18.47
C HIS A 37 -1.89 6.86 -16.93
N MET A 38 -2.00 8.08 -16.38
CA MET A 38 -2.16 8.29 -14.92
C MET A 38 -3.38 7.54 -14.39
N GLN A 39 -3.14 6.55 -13.53
CA GLN A 39 -4.16 5.75 -12.88
C GLN A 39 -4.31 6.10 -11.41
N SER A 40 -3.18 6.26 -10.73
CA SER A 40 -3.13 6.56 -9.29
C SER A 40 -2.00 7.55 -9.01
N PRO A 41 -2.31 8.82 -8.69
CA PRO A 41 -1.27 9.83 -8.40
C PRO A 41 -0.53 9.57 -7.09
N THR A 42 -1.16 8.86 -6.16
CA THR A 42 -0.61 8.45 -4.87
C THR A 42 -0.82 6.95 -4.67
N PRO A 43 -0.10 6.30 -3.75
CA PRO A 43 -0.31 4.89 -3.45
C PRO A 43 -1.77 4.59 -3.11
N MET A 44 -2.30 3.49 -3.66
CA MET A 44 -3.68 3.08 -3.40
C MET A 44 -3.86 2.67 -1.93
N MET A 45 -5.02 3.02 -1.35
CA MET A 45 -5.43 2.62 -0.01
C MET A 45 -6.67 1.74 -0.11
N SER A 46 -6.55 0.49 0.28
CA SER A 46 -7.56 -0.55 0.03
C SER A 46 -7.73 -1.51 1.20
N TRP A 47 -8.77 -2.31 1.11
CA TRP A 47 -8.99 -3.49 1.93
C TRP A 47 -9.20 -4.70 1.00
N LEU A 48 -8.47 -5.81 1.23
CA LEU A 48 -8.48 -7.02 0.42
C LEU A 48 -9.06 -8.20 1.21
N THR A 49 -9.73 -9.10 0.51
CA THR A 49 -10.41 -10.23 1.14
C THR A 49 -9.48 -11.37 1.57
N TRP A 50 -8.27 -11.50 0.99
CA TRP A 50 -7.54 -12.77 0.98
C TRP A 50 -7.12 -13.27 2.36
N ASN A 51 -6.31 -12.52 3.10
CA ASN A 51 -5.70 -13.03 4.33
C ASN A 51 -6.72 -13.35 5.43
N TRP A 52 -7.89 -12.73 5.43
CA TRP A 52 -8.91 -13.04 6.41
C TRP A 52 -9.94 -14.07 5.93
N PHE A 53 -10.44 -13.92 4.72
CA PHE A 53 -11.54 -14.73 4.22
C PHE A 53 -11.12 -15.86 3.28
N ALA A 54 -9.97 -15.79 2.60
CA ALA A 54 -9.60 -16.69 1.52
C ALA A 54 -10.79 -16.89 0.55
N ARG A 55 -11.20 -18.12 0.32
CA ARG A 55 -12.35 -18.46 -0.53
C ARG A 55 -13.73 -18.17 0.11
N SER A 56 -13.77 -17.88 1.41
CA SER A 56 -15.02 -17.73 2.19
C SER A 56 -15.59 -16.32 2.13
N ILE A 57 -15.67 -15.74 0.93
CA ILE A 57 -16.20 -14.39 0.70
C ILE A 57 -17.68 -14.43 0.27
N SER A 58 -18.43 -13.37 0.58
CA SER A 58 -19.82 -13.20 0.15
C SER A 58 -20.22 -11.73 0.13
N HIS A 59 -21.33 -11.43 -0.55
CA HIS A 59 -21.96 -10.11 -0.56
C HIS A 59 -22.11 -9.53 0.85
N ASP A 60 -22.74 -10.28 1.76
CA ASP A 60 -23.06 -9.82 3.10
C ASP A 60 -21.78 -9.52 3.92
N LYS A 61 -20.75 -10.37 3.80
CA LYS A 61 -19.46 -10.13 4.44
C LYS A 61 -18.82 -8.83 3.96
N MET A 62 -18.88 -8.54 2.66
CA MET A 62 -18.33 -7.29 2.11
C MET A 62 -19.11 -6.07 2.60
N VAL A 63 -20.43 -6.17 2.70
CA VAL A 63 -21.27 -5.12 3.26
C VAL A 63 -20.92 -4.87 4.75
N GLU A 64 -20.72 -5.92 5.54
CA GLU A 64 -20.33 -5.77 6.95
C GLU A 64 -18.91 -5.19 7.10
N ILE A 65 -17.97 -5.58 6.26
CA ILE A 65 -16.63 -4.96 6.22
C ILE A 65 -16.73 -3.47 5.88
N ALA A 66 -17.50 -3.09 4.89
CA ALA A 66 -17.69 -1.68 4.52
C ALA A 66 -18.31 -0.85 5.66
N LYS A 67 -19.26 -1.41 6.40
CA LYS A 67 -19.82 -0.79 7.62
C LYS A 67 -18.75 -0.61 8.70
N GLY A 68 -17.85 -1.59 8.86
CA GLY A 68 -16.70 -1.48 9.75
C GLY A 68 -15.72 -0.39 9.30
N MET A 69 -15.39 -0.33 8.01
CA MET A 69 -14.53 0.72 7.46
C MET A 69 -15.10 2.11 7.72
N GLU A 70 -16.40 2.30 7.53
CA GLU A 70 -17.10 3.56 7.83
C GLU A 70 -17.06 3.87 9.33
N LYS A 71 -17.47 2.91 10.17
CA LYS A 71 -17.52 3.05 11.63
C LYS A 71 -16.18 3.45 12.24
N TYR A 72 -15.09 2.88 11.75
CA TYR A 72 -13.75 3.13 12.28
C TYR A 72 -13.02 4.30 11.59
N GLY A 73 -13.69 5.05 10.72
CA GLY A 73 -13.14 6.22 10.03
C GLY A 73 -12.10 5.90 8.96
N LEU A 74 -11.98 4.65 8.54
CA LEU A 74 -10.99 4.21 7.55
C LEU A 74 -11.27 4.79 6.16
N ILE A 75 -12.55 4.94 5.78
CA ILE A 75 -12.93 5.53 4.49
C ILE A 75 -12.49 6.99 4.41
N ASP A 76 -12.73 7.76 5.47
CA ASP A 76 -12.30 9.15 5.56
C ASP A 76 -10.78 9.29 5.66
N ALA A 77 -10.10 8.32 6.23
CA ALA A 77 -8.63 8.22 6.22
C ALA A 77 -8.05 7.91 4.83
N GLY A 78 -8.88 7.44 3.88
CA GLY A 78 -8.48 7.17 2.49
C GLY A 78 -8.59 5.70 2.05
N PHE A 79 -8.84 4.75 2.96
CA PHE A 79 -9.06 3.34 2.61
C PHE A 79 -10.46 3.18 2.00
N ASN A 80 -10.57 3.38 0.71
CA ASN A 80 -11.86 3.46 0.04
C ASN A 80 -12.07 2.43 -1.08
N THR A 81 -11.16 1.49 -1.26
CA THR A 81 -11.28 0.45 -2.28
C THR A 81 -11.39 -0.93 -1.62
N ILE A 82 -12.49 -1.65 -1.84
CA ILE A 82 -12.66 -3.04 -1.41
C ILE A 82 -12.30 -3.94 -2.59
N VAL A 83 -11.31 -4.80 -2.42
CA VAL A 83 -10.80 -5.68 -3.47
C VAL A 83 -11.23 -7.12 -3.19
N LEU A 84 -12.01 -7.68 -4.10
CA LEU A 84 -12.34 -9.09 -4.12
C LEU A 84 -11.16 -9.87 -4.68
N ASP A 85 -10.47 -10.62 -3.85
CA ASP A 85 -9.35 -11.48 -4.22
C ASP A 85 -9.84 -12.80 -4.84
N ASP A 86 -8.99 -13.81 -5.00
CA ASP A 86 -9.34 -15.09 -5.67
C ASP A 86 -10.62 -15.74 -5.13
N ALA A 87 -11.24 -16.57 -5.94
CA ALA A 87 -12.48 -17.31 -5.64
C ALA A 87 -13.76 -16.44 -5.50
N TRP A 88 -13.83 -15.26 -6.12
CA TRP A 88 -15.06 -14.48 -6.26
C TRP A 88 -15.99 -15.02 -7.36
N ALA A 89 -15.43 -15.67 -8.38
CA ALA A 89 -16.15 -16.18 -9.52
C ALA A 89 -16.73 -17.60 -9.27
N LYS A 90 -17.64 -17.98 -10.13
CA LYS A 90 -18.13 -19.36 -10.25
C LYS A 90 -16.94 -20.29 -10.55
N PRO A 91 -16.81 -21.44 -9.85
CA PRO A 91 -15.76 -22.40 -10.14
C PRO A 91 -15.98 -23.00 -11.54
N THR A 92 -15.05 -22.72 -12.44
CA THR A 92 -15.03 -23.26 -13.79
C THR A 92 -13.62 -23.14 -14.38
N SER A 93 -13.27 -23.93 -15.37
CA SER A 93 -12.05 -23.80 -16.16
C SER A 93 -12.31 -23.18 -17.54
N ASP A 94 -13.58 -22.96 -17.91
CA ASP A 94 -13.94 -22.31 -19.18
C ASP A 94 -13.84 -20.80 -19.06
N LYS A 95 -12.86 -20.22 -19.76
CA LYS A 95 -12.62 -18.76 -19.78
C LYS A 95 -13.79 -17.96 -20.39
N ASN A 96 -14.59 -18.59 -21.27
CA ASN A 96 -15.77 -17.92 -21.83
C ASN A 96 -16.96 -17.90 -20.85
N ASP A 97 -16.91 -18.71 -19.80
CA ASP A 97 -17.94 -18.79 -18.76
C ASP A 97 -17.53 -18.05 -17.46
N LEU A 98 -16.57 -17.12 -17.55
CA LEU A 98 -16.19 -16.31 -16.39
C LEU A 98 -17.37 -15.43 -15.97
N THR A 99 -17.88 -15.67 -14.77
CA THR A 99 -18.92 -14.85 -14.12
C THR A 99 -18.79 -14.95 -12.61
N TYR A 100 -19.46 -14.07 -11.89
CA TYR A 100 -19.49 -14.14 -10.42
C TYR A 100 -20.23 -15.38 -9.92
N ASP A 101 -19.85 -15.87 -8.75
CA ASP A 101 -20.55 -16.95 -8.07
C ASP A 101 -21.86 -16.41 -7.48
N VAL A 102 -23.01 -16.85 -8.03
CA VAL A 102 -24.35 -16.40 -7.62
C VAL A 102 -24.65 -16.80 -6.16
N ALA A 103 -24.07 -17.89 -5.65
CA ALA A 103 -24.24 -18.26 -4.25
C ALA A 103 -23.54 -17.30 -3.30
N LYS A 104 -22.41 -16.71 -3.72
CA LYS A 104 -21.66 -15.72 -2.95
C LYS A 104 -22.19 -14.29 -3.19
N PHE A 105 -22.57 -13.98 -4.42
CA PHE A 105 -22.98 -12.65 -4.86
C PHE A 105 -24.33 -12.71 -5.60
N PRO A 106 -25.45 -12.91 -4.88
CA PRO A 106 -26.75 -13.16 -5.51
C PRO A 106 -27.28 -11.98 -6.34
N VAL A 107 -26.80 -10.76 -6.07
CA VAL A 107 -27.15 -9.54 -6.84
C VAL A 107 -26.04 -9.14 -7.83
N GLY A 108 -25.03 -9.98 -8.00
CA GLY A 108 -23.87 -9.72 -8.83
C GLY A 108 -22.91 -8.67 -8.25
N ILE A 109 -21.80 -8.43 -8.97
CA ILE A 109 -20.78 -7.46 -8.54
C ILE A 109 -21.30 -6.03 -8.65
N SER A 110 -22.10 -5.72 -9.66
CA SER A 110 -22.76 -4.40 -9.78
C SER A 110 -23.70 -4.11 -8.61
N GLY A 111 -24.46 -5.12 -8.19
CA GLY A 111 -25.36 -5.01 -7.04
C GLY A 111 -24.58 -4.86 -5.73
N LEU A 112 -23.47 -5.57 -5.58
CA LEU A 112 -22.55 -5.36 -4.45
C LEU A 112 -22.01 -3.91 -4.45
N LYS A 113 -21.51 -3.41 -5.59
CA LYS A 113 -21.03 -2.02 -5.68
C LYS A 113 -22.10 -1.01 -5.27
N ALA A 114 -23.35 -1.22 -5.69
CA ALA A 114 -24.47 -0.36 -5.31
C ALA A 114 -24.67 -0.38 -3.79
N ALA A 115 -24.72 -1.56 -3.16
CA ALA A 115 -24.87 -1.71 -1.72
C ALA A 115 -23.71 -1.07 -0.92
N LEU A 116 -22.47 -1.19 -1.41
CA LEU A 116 -21.33 -0.53 -0.79
C LEU A 116 -21.40 1.00 -0.88
N LYS A 117 -21.89 1.53 -2.00
CA LYS A 117 -22.08 2.99 -2.18
C LYS A 117 -23.20 3.58 -1.35
N GLU A 118 -24.20 2.79 -0.95
CA GLU A 118 -25.23 3.21 0.03
C GLU A 118 -24.62 3.43 1.42
N ILE A 119 -23.53 2.71 1.77
CA ILE A 119 -22.80 2.92 3.03
C ILE A 119 -21.96 4.19 2.94
N ASN A 120 -21.14 4.31 1.88
CA ASN A 120 -20.37 5.51 1.61
C ASN A 120 -20.09 5.64 0.11
N SER A 121 -20.48 6.78 -0.49
CA SER A 121 -20.34 7.04 -1.92
C SER A 121 -18.88 7.04 -2.44
N LYS A 122 -17.90 7.18 -1.56
CA LYS A 122 -16.46 7.12 -1.89
C LYS A 122 -15.97 5.70 -2.18
N ILE A 123 -16.71 4.65 -1.77
CA ILE A 123 -16.25 3.26 -1.90
C ILE A 123 -16.15 2.87 -3.38
N LYS A 124 -15.02 2.30 -3.73
CA LYS A 124 -14.69 1.70 -5.00
C LYS A 124 -14.60 0.18 -4.84
N ILE A 125 -14.69 -0.55 -5.96
CA ILE A 125 -14.52 -2.00 -5.95
C ILE A 125 -13.35 -2.41 -6.85
N GLY A 126 -12.48 -3.24 -6.32
CA GLY A 126 -11.44 -3.94 -7.06
C GLY A 126 -11.78 -5.40 -7.25
N ILE A 127 -11.15 -6.03 -8.21
CA ILE A 127 -11.31 -7.45 -8.53
C ILE A 127 -9.96 -8.10 -8.79
N TYR A 128 -9.91 -9.41 -8.64
CA TYR A 128 -8.74 -10.23 -8.90
C TYR A 128 -8.92 -11.04 -10.19
N SER A 129 -7.84 -11.18 -10.95
CA SER A 129 -7.69 -12.17 -12.01
C SER A 129 -6.23 -12.61 -12.08
N ASP A 130 -5.91 -13.45 -13.06
CA ASP A 130 -4.59 -14.04 -13.23
C ASP A 130 -4.16 -13.98 -14.69
N ALA A 131 -2.88 -13.77 -14.94
CA ALA A 131 -2.27 -13.76 -16.27
C ALA A 131 -2.11 -15.17 -16.89
N GLY A 132 -2.44 -16.19 -16.14
CA GLY A 132 -2.42 -17.59 -16.57
C GLY A 132 -3.76 -18.10 -17.05
N THR A 133 -3.81 -19.39 -17.24
CA THR A 133 -5.03 -20.12 -17.67
C THR A 133 -6.03 -20.31 -16.54
N MET A 134 -5.55 -20.41 -15.31
CA MET A 134 -6.32 -20.52 -14.07
C MET A 134 -5.71 -19.59 -13.02
N THR A 135 -6.50 -19.20 -12.02
CA THR A 135 -6.03 -18.45 -10.85
C THR A 135 -5.13 -19.30 -9.95
N CYS A 136 -4.46 -18.68 -8.98
CA CYS A 136 -3.53 -19.36 -8.06
C CYS A 136 -4.19 -20.50 -7.28
N GLU A 137 -5.43 -20.34 -6.90
CA GLU A 137 -6.21 -21.36 -6.21
C GLU A 137 -6.80 -22.43 -7.14
N ASN A 138 -6.57 -22.34 -8.45
CA ASN A 138 -7.17 -23.21 -9.47
C ASN A 138 -8.71 -23.28 -9.36
N TYR A 139 -9.33 -22.20 -8.90
CA TYR A 139 -10.76 -22.15 -8.61
C TYR A 139 -11.55 -21.57 -9.79
N GLN A 140 -11.04 -20.57 -10.44
CA GLN A 140 -11.65 -19.86 -11.55
C GLN A 140 -10.64 -19.62 -12.69
N PRO A 141 -11.08 -19.36 -13.93
CA PRO A 141 -10.17 -19.10 -15.03
C PRO A 141 -9.42 -17.78 -14.83
N GLY A 142 -8.14 -17.79 -15.23
CA GLY A 142 -7.37 -16.57 -15.46
C GLY A 142 -7.80 -15.89 -16.77
N SER A 143 -7.18 -14.77 -17.08
CA SER A 143 -7.54 -13.97 -18.27
C SER A 143 -6.66 -14.23 -19.49
N TYR A 144 -5.70 -15.13 -19.45
CA TYR A 144 -4.79 -15.42 -20.57
C TYR A 144 -5.55 -15.70 -21.87
N GLY A 145 -5.32 -14.86 -22.89
CA GLY A 145 -5.99 -14.91 -24.19
C GLY A 145 -7.44 -14.40 -24.19
N HIS A 146 -7.95 -13.88 -23.08
CA HIS A 146 -9.30 -13.33 -22.91
C HIS A 146 -9.29 -11.97 -22.22
N GLU A 147 -8.15 -11.28 -22.19
CA GLU A 147 -7.93 -10.03 -21.47
C GLU A 147 -8.98 -8.98 -21.84
N ALA A 148 -9.24 -8.76 -23.12
CA ALA A 148 -10.22 -7.78 -23.58
C ALA A 148 -11.67 -8.14 -23.17
N GLN A 149 -12.02 -9.43 -23.23
CA GLN A 149 -13.35 -9.92 -22.86
C GLN A 149 -13.58 -9.77 -21.35
N HIS A 150 -12.62 -10.20 -20.54
CA HIS A 150 -12.72 -10.11 -19.08
C HIS A 150 -12.70 -8.66 -18.59
N MET A 151 -11.88 -7.80 -19.19
CA MET A 151 -11.88 -6.38 -18.84
C MET A 151 -13.19 -5.68 -19.20
N ALA A 152 -13.78 -6.00 -20.37
CA ALA A 152 -15.11 -5.48 -20.74
C ALA A 152 -16.19 -5.93 -19.72
N LEU A 153 -16.09 -7.18 -19.24
CA LEU A 153 -16.97 -7.71 -18.22
C LEU A 153 -16.82 -6.95 -16.89
N PHE A 154 -15.57 -6.76 -16.41
CA PHE A 154 -15.28 -6.03 -15.16
C PHE A 154 -15.74 -4.57 -15.26
N ASP A 155 -15.50 -3.89 -16.38
CA ASP A 155 -15.98 -2.53 -16.62
C ASP A 155 -17.50 -2.44 -16.59
N SER A 156 -18.19 -3.42 -17.20
CA SER A 156 -19.66 -3.48 -17.20
C SER A 156 -20.26 -3.63 -15.78
N TRP A 157 -19.52 -4.23 -14.86
CA TRP A 157 -19.89 -4.33 -13.44
C TRP A 157 -19.51 -3.09 -12.64
N GLY A 158 -18.79 -2.16 -13.27
CA GLY A 158 -18.34 -0.93 -12.64
C GLY A 158 -17.13 -1.13 -11.75
N VAL A 159 -16.31 -2.14 -11.99
CA VAL A 159 -15.04 -2.34 -11.27
C VAL A 159 -14.08 -1.19 -11.54
N ASP A 160 -13.29 -0.83 -10.53
CA ASP A 160 -12.38 0.33 -10.56
C ASP A 160 -10.90 -0.06 -10.55
N MET A 161 -10.57 -1.33 -10.22
CA MET A 161 -9.19 -1.79 -10.04
C MET A 161 -9.07 -3.29 -10.32
N LEU A 162 -7.95 -3.70 -10.93
CA LEU A 162 -7.54 -5.09 -11.10
C LEU A 162 -6.26 -5.38 -10.32
N LYS A 163 -6.32 -6.38 -9.43
CA LYS A 163 -5.14 -7.13 -8.95
C LYS A 163 -4.95 -8.30 -9.89
N TYR A 164 -3.80 -8.35 -10.56
CA TYR A 164 -3.53 -9.33 -11.62
C TYR A 164 -2.34 -10.18 -11.26
N ASP A 165 -2.59 -11.45 -10.94
CA ASP A 165 -1.60 -12.42 -10.48
C ASP A 165 -0.90 -13.15 -11.62
N PHE A 166 0.03 -14.07 -11.32
CA PHE A 166 0.89 -14.75 -12.30
C PHE A 166 1.02 -16.27 -12.04
N CYS A 167 -0.04 -16.92 -11.62
CA CYS A 167 -0.09 -18.37 -11.49
C CYS A 167 -0.47 -19.02 -12.83
N ASN A 168 -0.09 -20.27 -13.03
CA ASN A 168 -0.48 -21.07 -14.21
C ASN A 168 -0.28 -20.35 -15.57
N SER A 169 0.74 -19.48 -15.66
CA SER A 169 1.03 -18.72 -16.88
C SER A 169 1.77 -19.58 -17.90
N GLU A 170 1.40 -19.39 -19.18
CA GLU A 170 2.03 -20.03 -20.35
C GLU A 170 3.01 -19.10 -21.08
N ALA A 171 3.07 -17.83 -20.71
CA ALA A 171 3.95 -16.83 -21.28
C ALA A 171 4.84 -16.20 -20.21
N ASP A 172 5.84 -15.40 -20.63
CA ASP A 172 6.64 -14.62 -19.70
C ASP A 172 5.81 -13.49 -19.07
N SER A 173 6.22 -13.05 -17.87
CA SER A 173 5.48 -12.07 -17.08
C SER A 173 5.33 -10.73 -17.83
N LYS A 174 6.42 -10.15 -18.33
CA LYS A 174 6.37 -8.85 -19.02
C LYS A 174 5.42 -8.86 -20.21
N THR A 175 5.42 -9.93 -21.00
CA THR A 175 4.50 -10.10 -22.14
C THR A 175 3.05 -10.16 -21.66
N SER A 176 2.74 -11.01 -20.68
CA SER A 176 1.39 -11.21 -20.17
C SER A 176 0.81 -9.92 -19.58
N TYR A 177 1.58 -9.24 -18.74
CA TYR A 177 1.15 -7.98 -18.14
C TYR A 177 1.01 -6.85 -19.17
N SER A 178 1.91 -6.79 -20.17
CA SER A 178 1.80 -5.82 -21.26
C SER A 178 0.57 -6.03 -22.14
N GLN A 179 0.10 -7.26 -22.31
CA GLN A 179 -1.15 -7.56 -23.02
C GLN A 179 -2.34 -7.00 -22.26
N MET A 180 -2.46 -7.28 -20.97
CA MET A 180 -3.52 -6.73 -20.12
C MET A 180 -3.43 -5.20 -20.01
N GLY A 181 -2.23 -4.65 -19.84
CA GLY A 181 -2.03 -3.21 -19.75
C GLY A 181 -2.47 -2.44 -21.00
N LYS A 182 -2.25 -2.99 -22.19
CA LYS A 182 -2.78 -2.40 -23.46
C LYS A 182 -4.30 -2.33 -23.46
N VAL A 183 -4.97 -3.35 -22.93
CA VAL A 183 -6.45 -3.37 -22.83
C VAL A 183 -6.91 -2.32 -21.81
N ILE A 184 -6.27 -2.25 -20.66
CA ILE A 184 -6.60 -1.26 -19.62
C ILE A 184 -6.32 0.16 -20.07
N ASN A 185 -5.22 0.43 -20.75
CA ASN A 185 -4.92 1.75 -21.28
C ASN A 185 -6.00 2.22 -22.27
N LYS A 186 -6.42 1.35 -23.19
CA LYS A 186 -7.53 1.64 -24.09
C LYS A 186 -8.83 1.93 -23.33
N LEU A 187 -9.16 1.13 -22.34
CA LEU A 187 -10.31 1.36 -21.46
C LEU A 187 -10.22 2.71 -20.74
N ASN A 188 -9.02 3.09 -20.26
CA ASN A 188 -8.80 4.37 -19.58
C ASN A 188 -8.96 5.57 -20.53
N GLU A 189 -8.58 5.46 -21.80
CA GLU A 189 -8.90 6.49 -22.80
C GLU A 189 -10.42 6.67 -22.96
N GLU A 190 -11.16 5.56 -23.04
CA GLU A 190 -12.63 5.60 -23.13
C GLU A 190 -13.29 6.17 -21.87
N ARG A 191 -12.79 5.79 -20.68
CA ARG A 191 -13.25 6.33 -19.40
C ARG A 191 -12.97 7.83 -19.29
N LYS A 192 -11.76 8.26 -19.68
CA LYS A 192 -11.38 9.68 -19.70
C LYS A 192 -12.29 10.50 -20.62
N ALA A 193 -12.63 9.99 -21.80
CA ALA A 193 -13.55 10.66 -22.72
C ALA A 193 -14.95 10.85 -22.13
N LYS A 194 -15.36 10.00 -21.18
CA LYS A 194 -16.63 10.06 -20.44
C LYS A 194 -16.53 10.82 -19.10
N GLY A 195 -15.37 11.37 -18.76
CA GLY A 195 -15.11 12.02 -17.48
C GLY A 195 -15.12 11.05 -16.26
N ALA A 196 -14.95 9.75 -16.51
CA ALA A 196 -14.88 8.73 -15.46
C ALA A 196 -13.46 8.60 -14.90
N ILE A 197 -13.34 8.07 -13.70
CA ILE A 197 -12.05 7.81 -13.04
C ILE A 197 -11.30 6.72 -13.80
N PRO A 198 -9.95 6.78 -13.84
CA PRO A 198 -9.14 5.72 -14.44
C PRO A 198 -9.34 4.38 -13.72
N PHE A 199 -9.24 3.31 -14.47
CA PHE A 199 -9.13 1.95 -13.96
C PHE A 199 -7.70 1.70 -13.48
N VAL A 200 -7.52 1.21 -12.26
CA VAL A 200 -6.20 1.01 -11.64
C VAL A 200 -5.70 -0.41 -11.91
N PHE A 201 -4.45 -0.53 -12.32
CA PHE A 201 -3.80 -1.82 -12.61
C PHE A 201 -2.66 -2.09 -11.62
N ASN A 202 -2.81 -3.12 -10.80
CA ASN A 202 -1.79 -3.65 -9.89
C ASN A 202 -1.23 -4.96 -10.44
N ILE A 203 0.08 -4.99 -10.67
CA ILE A 203 0.84 -6.16 -11.13
C ILE A 203 1.26 -6.99 -9.92
N CYS A 204 0.93 -8.29 -9.92
CA CYS A 204 1.20 -9.18 -8.80
C CYS A 204 2.02 -10.41 -9.24
N GLU A 205 3.33 -10.21 -9.48
CA GLU A 205 4.27 -11.29 -9.85
C GLU A 205 5.35 -11.54 -8.79
N TRP A 206 5.13 -11.03 -7.59
CA TRP A 206 5.94 -11.26 -6.38
C TRP A 206 7.41 -10.82 -6.48
N GLY A 207 7.76 -9.88 -7.35
CA GLY A 207 9.12 -9.39 -7.53
C GLY A 207 10.06 -10.34 -8.30
N LYS A 208 9.57 -11.46 -8.82
CA LYS A 208 10.40 -12.53 -9.40
C LYS A 208 11.17 -12.11 -10.66
N THR A 209 10.61 -11.23 -11.45
CA THR A 209 11.22 -10.76 -12.71
C THR A 209 11.52 -9.27 -12.69
N GLU A 210 11.72 -8.71 -11.50
CA GLU A 210 12.05 -7.29 -11.30
C GLU A 210 11.01 -6.33 -11.91
N PRO A 211 9.71 -6.43 -11.53
CA PRO A 211 8.63 -5.66 -12.14
C PRO A 211 8.81 -4.15 -12.00
N TRP A 212 9.62 -3.68 -11.06
CA TRP A 212 10.00 -2.27 -10.94
C TRP A 212 10.75 -1.73 -12.16
N THR A 213 11.39 -2.60 -12.96
CA THR A 213 12.11 -2.19 -14.18
C THR A 213 11.24 -2.06 -15.41
N TRP A 214 10.08 -2.72 -15.46
CA TRP A 214 9.21 -2.79 -16.64
C TRP A 214 7.71 -2.58 -16.35
N GLY A 215 7.27 -2.64 -15.09
CA GLY A 215 5.85 -2.64 -14.74
C GLY A 215 5.09 -1.39 -15.18
N ALA A 216 5.73 -0.21 -15.13
CA ALA A 216 5.13 1.02 -15.64
C ALA A 216 4.97 0.98 -17.17
N GLU A 217 5.95 0.45 -17.91
CA GLU A 217 5.88 0.25 -19.35
C GLU A 217 4.75 -0.74 -19.73
N ALA A 218 4.57 -1.77 -18.89
CA ALA A 218 3.49 -2.73 -19.05
C ALA A 218 2.10 -2.17 -18.67
N GLY A 219 2.00 -0.92 -18.26
CA GLY A 219 0.75 -0.22 -17.94
C GLY A 219 0.30 -0.33 -16.48
N GLY A 220 1.12 -0.87 -15.56
CA GLY A 220 0.83 -0.93 -14.14
C GLY A 220 1.13 0.39 -13.43
N SER A 221 0.30 0.75 -12.44
CA SER A 221 0.55 1.87 -11.53
C SER A 221 1.23 1.44 -10.23
N SER A 222 1.19 0.16 -9.92
CA SER A 222 1.89 -0.48 -8.81
C SER A 222 2.21 -1.93 -9.14
N TRP A 223 3.20 -2.47 -8.46
CA TRP A 223 3.65 -3.86 -8.65
C TRP A 223 4.16 -4.46 -7.36
N ARG A 224 3.74 -5.69 -7.07
CA ARG A 224 4.28 -6.49 -5.99
C ARG A 224 5.78 -6.66 -6.18
N ALA A 225 6.53 -6.05 -5.30
CA ALA A 225 8.00 -6.10 -5.30
C ALA A 225 8.56 -7.16 -4.34
N THR A 226 7.68 -7.83 -3.58
CA THR A 226 8.02 -8.86 -2.60
C THR A 226 7.17 -10.11 -2.79
N SER A 227 7.63 -11.24 -2.27
CA SER A 227 6.79 -12.43 -2.05
C SER A 227 5.64 -12.11 -1.08
N ASP A 228 4.69 -13.06 -0.91
CA ASP A 228 3.54 -12.86 -0.03
C ASP A 228 3.98 -12.64 1.42
N ALA A 229 3.58 -11.51 1.97
CA ALA A 229 3.90 -11.12 3.34
C ALA A 229 3.20 -12.01 4.37
N ARG A 230 3.85 -12.17 5.52
CA ARG A 230 3.29 -12.86 6.69
C ARG A 230 3.17 -11.91 7.88
N GLU A 231 2.29 -12.25 8.78
CA GLU A 231 2.17 -11.62 10.08
C GLU A 231 3.35 -12.06 10.98
N ASP A 232 4.55 -11.62 10.57
CA ASP A 232 5.82 -11.87 11.24
C ASP A 232 6.63 -10.58 11.24
N TRP A 233 7.53 -10.43 12.20
CA TRP A 233 8.41 -9.26 12.22
C TRP A 233 9.51 -9.35 11.16
N VAL A 234 10.19 -10.47 11.07
CA VAL A 234 11.31 -10.66 10.14
C VAL A 234 10.90 -11.43 8.90
N GLY A 235 10.30 -12.61 9.09
CA GLY A 235 10.01 -13.53 8.00
C GLY A 235 11.25 -14.21 7.44
N ASN A 236 11.20 -14.56 6.15
CA ASN A 236 12.30 -15.14 5.37
C ASN A 236 12.12 -14.83 3.88
N ASN A 237 13.11 -15.19 3.04
CA ASN A 237 13.11 -14.87 1.60
C ASN A 237 11.91 -15.40 0.80
N SER A 238 11.22 -16.43 1.26
CA SER A 238 10.03 -16.95 0.57
C SER A 238 8.74 -16.38 1.11
N ARG A 239 8.78 -15.81 2.34
CA ARG A 239 7.64 -15.21 3.04
C ARG A 239 8.15 -14.11 3.95
N PRO A 240 8.29 -12.87 3.45
CA PRO A 240 8.77 -11.75 4.24
C PRO A 240 7.79 -11.38 5.34
N GLY A 241 8.34 -10.96 6.48
CA GLY A 241 7.61 -10.21 7.50
C GLY A 241 7.74 -8.72 7.26
N VAL A 242 7.47 -7.91 8.27
CA VAL A 242 7.53 -6.45 8.18
C VAL A 242 8.92 -5.96 7.76
N ILE A 243 9.96 -6.38 8.49
CA ILE A 243 11.34 -5.98 8.19
C ILE A 243 11.86 -6.65 6.93
N GLY A 244 11.53 -7.93 6.70
CA GLY A 244 11.93 -8.63 5.50
C GLY A 244 11.40 -7.99 4.23
N GLY A 245 10.12 -7.57 4.22
CA GLY A 245 9.53 -6.83 3.11
C GLY A 245 10.22 -5.48 2.86
N ALA A 246 10.51 -4.73 3.93
CA ALA A 246 11.26 -3.48 3.80
C ALA A 246 12.69 -3.72 3.26
N ASP A 247 13.36 -4.80 3.67
CA ASP A 247 14.69 -5.17 3.18
C ASP A 247 14.72 -5.48 1.67
N GLU A 248 13.67 -6.16 1.15
CA GLU A 248 13.57 -6.48 -0.27
C GLU A 248 13.46 -5.22 -1.14
N VAL A 249 12.77 -4.18 -0.67
CA VAL A 249 12.49 -2.97 -1.47
C VAL A 249 13.35 -1.76 -1.14
N ARG A 250 14.13 -1.78 -0.07
CA ARG A 250 14.86 -0.59 0.43
C ARG A 250 15.78 0.09 -0.59
N ARG A 251 16.25 -0.65 -1.61
CA ARG A 251 17.11 -0.13 -2.69
C ARG A 251 16.38 0.16 -3.99
N LEU A 252 15.05 0.04 -4.01
CA LEU A 252 14.23 0.22 -5.20
C LEU A 252 13.68 1.65 -5.36
N TRP A 253 14.07 2.57 -4.49
CA TRP A 253 13.55 3.94 -4.45
C TRP A 253 13.69 4.69 -5.78
N MET A 254 14.72 4.41 -6.57
CA MET A 254 14.95 5.03 -7.88
C MET A 254 13.93 4.63 -8.95
N TYR A 255 13.21 3.53 -8.76
CA TYR A 255 12.17 3.06 -9.66
C TYR A 255 10.78 3.54 -9.29
N ALA A 256 10.62 4.04 -8.04
CA ALA A 256 9.35 4.53 -7.53
C ALA A 256 9.12 6.00 -7.89
N GLY A 257 7.84 6.38 -7.98
CA GLY A 257 7.43 7.75 -8.28
C GLY A 257 5.92 7.81 -8.44
N VAL A 258 5.41 8.96 -8.87
CA VAL A 258 3.98 9.12 -9.16
C VAL A 258 3.55 8.07 -10.18
N ASN A 259 2.45 7.37 -9.90
CA ASN A 259 1.92 6.27 -10.71
C ASN A 259 2.91 5.07 -10.89
N ARG A 260 3.86 4.93 -9.96
CA ARG A 260 4.92 3.90 -10.00
C ARG A 260 5.27 3.48 -8.58
N PHE A 261 4.50 2.56 -8.01
CA PHE A 261 4.65 2.21 -6.60
C PHE A 261 5.11 0.76 -6.42
N ASN A 262 6.19 0.58 -5.66
CA ASN A 262 6.60 -0.74 -5.17
C ASN A 262 5.61 -1.19 -4.08
N ASP A 263 4.95 -2.30 -4.31
CA ASP A 263 3.94 -2.87 -3.41
C ASP A 263 4.58 -3.93 -2.51
N LEU A 264 4.53 -3.69 -1.20
CA LEU A 264 5.08 -4.57 -0.18
C LEU A 264 4.07 -5.61 0.33
N ASP A 265 2.94 -5.73 -0.37
CA ASP A 265 1.83 -6.62 0.01
C ASP A 265 0.94 -6.10 1.15
N MET A 266 -0.04 -6.92 1.51
CA MET A 266 -1.05 -6.61 2.51
C MET A 266 -0.44 -6.38 3.90
N MET A 267 -0.94 -5.36 4.58
CA MET A 267 -0.57 -5.09 5.96
C MET A 267 -1.22 -6.09 6.92
N CYS A 268 -0.47 -6.46 7.94
CA CYS A 268 -0.92 -7.43 8.95
C CYS A 268 -1.54 -6.77 10.19
N ILE A 269 -1.68 -5.43 10.20
CA ILE A 269 -2.28 -4.68 11.31
C ILE A 269 -3.72 -5.13 11.53
N GLY A 270 -4.09 -5.45 12.75
CA GLY A 270 -5.42 -5.91 13.14
C GLY A 270 -5.69 -7.41 12.91
N LEU A 271 -4.70 -8.22 12.47
CA LEU A 271 -4.84 -9.67 12.36
C LEU A 271 -4.64 -10.41 13.68
N HIS A 272 -3.77 -9.90 14.56
CA HIS A 272 -3.48 -10.44 15.91
C HIS A 272 -3.17 -11.93 15.96
N GLY A 273 -2.50 -12.47 14.93
CA GLY A 273 -2.16 -13.88 14.80
C GLY A 273 -3.35 -14.78 14.44
N LEU A 274 -4.52 -14.21 14.26
CA LEU A 274 -5.77 -14.95 14.07
C LEU A 274 -6.24 -14.94 12.61
N GLY A 275 -5.47 -14.36 11.70
CA GLY A 275 -5.88 -14.24 10.29
C GLY A 275 -6.39 -15.56 9.74
N GLY A 276 -7.45 -15.47 9.06
CA GLY A 276 -8.40 -16.31 8.39
C GLY A 276 -8.21 -17.83 8.22
N PRO A 277 -9.19 -18.47 7.58
CA PRO A 277 -9.25 -19.92 7.45
C PRO A 277 -8.14 -20.52 6.57
N SER A 278 -7.44 -19.71 5.81
CA SER A 278 -6.26 -20.15 5.08
C SER A 278 -5.04 -19.98 5.96
N ASN A 279 -4.49 -21.03 6.49
CA ASN A 279 -3.16 -21.07 7.10
C ASN A 279 -2.03 -20.63 6.11
N TYR A 280 -2.38 -20.10 4.95
CA TYR A 280 -1.46 -19.82 3.85
C TYR A 280 -0.55 -18.64 4.11
N THR A 281 -1.04 -17.61 4.79
CA THR A 281 -0.34 -16.32 4.86
C THR A 281 0.18 -15.99 6.24
N LEU A 282 -0.16 -16.78 7.24
CA LEU A 282 0.06 -16.37 8.62
C LEU A 282 1.30 -17.03 9.18
N GLY A 283 2.37 -16.26 9.22
CA GLY A 283 3.44 -16.50 10.15
C GLY A 283 2.90 -16.21 11.54
N HIS A 284 2.50 -17.25 12.23
CA HIS A 284 2.16 -17.09 13.63
C HIS A 284 3.44 -16.89 14.42
N GLN A 285 3.62 -15.71 14.98
CA GLN A 285 4.63 -15.55 16.02
C GLN A 285 4.22 -16.40 17.22
N GLN A 286 5.04 -17.36 17.59
CA GLN A 286 4.79 -18.18 18.75
C GLN A 286 5.54 -17.62 19.96
N ASN A 287 4.82 -17.20 20.97
CA ASN A 287 5.38 -16.86 22.27
C ASN A 287 4.88 -17.86 23.33
N GLY A 288 5.74 -18.78 23.73
CA GLY A 288 5.39 -19.80 24.73
C GLY A 288 4.20 -20.71 24.34
N GLY A 289 4.05 -20.99 23.04
CA GLY A 289 2.95 -21.85 22.53
C GLY A 289 1.64 -21.09 22.24
N LYS A 290 1.59 -19.78 22.47
CA LYS A 290 0.47 -18.93 22.06
C LYS A 290 0.77 -18.31 20.69
N ILE A 291 -0.24 -18.31 19.84
CA ILE A 291 -0.21 -17.52 18.61
C ILE A 291 -0.35 -16.06 18.99
N VAL A 292 0.64 -15.27 18.67
CA VAL A 292 0.63 -13.82 18.84
C VAL A 292 0.90 -13.20 17.48
N GLY A 293 0.11 -12.22 17.11
CA GLY A 293 0.35 -11.40 15.92
C GLY A 293 1.42 -10.36 16.19
N LEU A 294 1.43 -9.33 15.34
CA LEU A 294 2.23 -8.13 15.58
C LEU A 294 1.74 -7.45 16.86
N ASN A 295 2.69 -6.99 17.69
CA ASN A 295 2.35 -6.11 18.80
C ASN A 295 2.19 -4.66 18.31
N ASP A 296 1.68 -3.75 19.15
CA ASP A 296 1.41 -2.36 18.79
C ASP A 296 2.64 -1.62 18.22
N ALA A 297 3.84 -1.88 18.76
CA ALA A 297 5.06 -1.26 18.27
C ALA A 297 5.40 -1.77 16.84
N GLN A 298 5.25 -3.06 16.61
CA GLN A 298 5.46 -3.68 15.30
C GLN A 298 4.41 -3.22 14.28
N SER A 299 3.15 -3.10 14.68
CA SER A 299 2.07 -2.56 13.84
C SER A 299 2.33 -1.11 13.43
N ARG A 300 2.70 -0.25 14.39
CA ARG A 300 3.10 1.14 14.09
C ARG A 300 4.33 1.22 13.19
N SER A 301 5.28 0.31 13.39
CA SER A 301 6.48 0.23 12.54
C SER A 301 6.14 -0.25 11.14
N GLN A 302 5.25 -1.22 10.96
CA GLN A 302 4.74 -1.60 9.64
C GLN A 302 4.10 -0.41 8.93
N MET A 303 3.20 0.28 9.60
CA MET A 303 2.56 1.49 9.06
C MET A 303 3.59 2.54 8.65
N SER A 304 4.59 2.79 9.51
CA SER A 304 5.66 3.76 9.26
C SER A 304 6.47 3.39 8.01
N LEU A 305 6.90 2.12 7.93
CA LEU A 305 7.72 1.64 6.81
C LEU A 305 6.95 1.66 5.50
N TRP A 306 5.69 1.15 5.45
CA TRP A 306 4.86 1.20 4.23
C TRP A 306 4.63 2.65 3.77
N CYS A 307 4.42 3.58 4.70
CA CYS A 307 4.24 5.00 4.37
C CYS A 307 5.53 5.66 3.88
N MET A 308 6.66 5.40 4.52
CA MET A 308 7.97 5.90 4.08
C MET A 308 8.33 5.34 2.71
N LEU A 309 8.08 4.05 2.48
CA LEU A 309 8.39 3.37 1.22
C LEU A 309 7.36 3.64 0.11
N ALA A 310 6.35 4.48 0.35
CA ALA A 310 5.28 4.81 -0.60
C ALA A 310 4.60 3.56 -1.19
N SER A 311 4.47 2.50 -0.39
CA SER A 311 3.73 1.31 -0.78
C SER A 311 2.23 1.57 -0.81
N PRO A 312 1.48 0.92 -1.71
CA PRO A 312 0.05 0.75 -1.51
C PRO A 312 -0.26 0.25 -0.10
N LEU A 313 -1.30 0.80 0.52
CA LEU A 313 -1.74 0.40 1.84
C LEU A 313 -2.96 -0.53 1.69
N ALA A 314 -2.74 -1.81 1.85
CA ALA A 314 -3.75 -2.83 1.67
C ALA A 314 -4.06 -3.52 3.00
N LEU A 315 -5.22 -3.21 3.59
CA LEU A 315 -5.72 -3.87 4.79
C LEU A 315 -6.32 -5.23 4.45
N THR A 316 -6.34 -6.12 5.43
CA THR A 316 -6.95 -7.46 5.25
C THR A 316 -7.54 -8.00 6.56
N CYS A 317 -7.58 -7.20 7.63
CA CYS A 317 -8.12 -7.57 8.93
C CYS A 317 -9.66 -7.61 8.93
N ASP A 318 -10.24 -8.30 9.92
CA ASP A 318 -11.69 -8.33 10.11
C ASP A 318 -12.19 -7.04 10.78
N LEU A 319 -13.00 -6.29 10.05
CA LEU A 319 -13.58 -5.03 10.50
C LEU A 319 -15.06 -5.14 10.88
N ARG A 320 -15.62 -6.35 10.86
CA ARG A 320 -17.02 -6.58 11.21
C ARG A 320 -17.27 -6.30 12.70
N ALA A 321 -18.44 -5.78 13.01
CA ALA A 321 -18.84 -5.49 14.39
C ALA A 321 -18.95 -6.77 15.24
N THR A 322 -19.31 -7.88 14.61
CA THR A 322 -19.44 -9.19 15.23
C THR A 322 -18.76 -10.21 14.31
N PRO A 323 -17.47 -10.52 14.50
CA PRO A 323 -16.81 -11.56 13.75
C PRO A 323 -17.54 -12.87 13.99
N MET A 324 -18.25 -13.38 12.99
CA MET A 324 -18.77 -14.73 13.04
C MET A 324 -17.62 -15.69 12.88
N GLY A 325 -17.46 -16.66 13.79
CA GLY A 325 -16.41 -17.67 13.72
C GLY A 325 -16.34 -18.25 12.32
N GLU A 326 -15.28 -17.95 11.60
CA GLU A 326 -15.00 -18.57 10.31
C GLU A 326 -14.52 -20.01 10.58
N ALA A 327 -14.87 -20.92 9.71
CA ALA A 327 -14.99 -22.35 9.91
C ALA A 327 -13.75 -23.13 10.42
N ASN A 328 -12.65 -22.48 10.75
CA ASN A 328 -11.44 -23.13 11.26
C ASN A 328 -11.00 -22.62 12.65
N SER A 329 -11.76 -21.77 13.32
CA SER A 329 -11.40 -21.36 14.67
C SER A 329 -12.34 -21.99 15.69
N ASP A 330 -11.89 -23.07 16.34
CA ASP A 330 -12.42 -23.49 17.64
C ASP A 330 -12.12 -22.48 18.75
N GLN A 331 -11.53 -21.32 18.38
CA GLN A 331 -11.20 -20.25 19.30
C GLN A 331 -12.28 -19.18 19.26
N ALA A 332 -12.78 -18.81 20.44
CA ALA A 332 -13.62 -17.63 20.59
C ALA A 332 -12.83 -16.38 20.14
N MET A 333 -13.26 -15.77 19.05
CA MET A 333 -12.64 -14.54 18.55
C MET A 333 -13.01 -13.35 19.44
N PRO A 334 -12.06 -12.45 19.75
CA PRO A 334 -12.39 -11.18 20.40
C PRO A 334 -13.41 -10.40 19.55
N ASN A 335 -14.31 -9.71 20.19
CA ASN A 335 -15.31 -8.90 19.48
C ASN A 335 -15.32 -7.46 20.04
N PRO A 336 -14.97 -6.43 19.25
CA PRO A 336 -14.38 -6.52 17.91
C PRO A 336 -12.92 -7.01 17.93
N LEU A 337 -12.45 -7.59 16.85
CA LEU A 337 -11.05 -8.03 16.74
C LEU A 337 -10.09 -6.84 16.65
N ILE A 338 -10.45 -5.82 15.89
CA ILE A 338 -9.65 -4.61 15.74
C ILE A 338 -9.63 -3.79 17.03
N THR A 339 -8.46 -3.39 17.48
CA THR A 339 -8.25 -2.63 18.71
C THR A 339 -8.24 -1.11 18.48
N GLU A 340 -8.37 -0.33 19.55
CA GLU A 340 -8.21 1.13 19.47
C GLU A 340 -6.79 1.51 18.98
N SER A 341 -5.76 0.79 19.39
CA SER A 341 -4.38 0.99 18.94
C SER A 341 -4.22 0.75 17.44
N ASP A 342 -4.89 -0.26 16.88
CA ASP A 342 -4.91 -0.49 15.43
C ASP A 342 -5.58 0.66 14.69
N ILE A 343 -6.75 1.11 15.18
CA ILE A 343 -7.50 2.22 14.58
C ILE A 343 -6.66 3.51 14.61
N GLU A 344 -6.05 3.85 15.76
CA GLU A 344 -5.15 4.99 15.86
C GLU A 344 -3.98 4.89 14.90
N THR A 345 -3.42 3.70 14.72
CA THR A 345 -2.31 3.45 13.80
C THR A 345 -2.75 3.65 12.35
N LEU A 346 -3.88 3.07 11.96
CA LEU A 346 -4.40 3.10 10.60
C LEU A 346 -4.98 4.46 10.18
N THR A 347 -5.45 5.26 11.12
CA THR A 347 -6.09 6.56 10.85
C THR A 347 -5.21 7.77 11.20
N ASN A 348 -3.94 7.57 11.58
CA ASN A 348 -3.04 8.67 11.87
C ASN A 348 -2.78 9.53 10.62
N ALA A 349 -3.38 10.70 10.59
CA ALA A 349 -3.33 11.59 9.43
C ALA A 349 -1.90 12.05 9.07
N GLU A 350 -0.99 12.18 10.05
CA GLU A 350 0.37 12.63 9.81
C GLU A 350 1.21 11.56 9.10
N ILE A 351 1.07 10.28 9.48
CA ILE A 351 1.77 9.19 8.79
C ILE A 351 1.17 8.91 7.41
N LEU A 352 -0.17 8.99 7.30
CA LEU A 352 -0.85 8.86 6.02
C LEU A 352 -0.46 9.96 5.03
N ALA A 353 -0.26 11.19 5.51
CA ALA A 353 0.21 12.30 4.67
C ALA A 353 1.62 12.05 4.09
N ILE A 354 2.45 11.25 4.74
CA ILE A 354 3.76 10.84 4.20
C ILE A 354 3.58 9.81 3.07
N ASN A 355 2.66 8.86 3.22
CA ASN A 355 2.33 7.90 2.16
C ASN A 355 1.71 8.60 0.94
N GLN A 356 0.75 9.48 1.21
CA GLN A 356 -0.06 10.19 0.19
C GLN A 356 0.59 11.48 -0.30
N ASP A 357 1.89 11.69 -0.03
CA ASP A 357 2.58 12.88 -0.52
C ASP A 357 2.63 12.90 -2.05
N PRO A 358 2.23 14.02 -2.70
CA PRO A 358 2.09 14.08 -4.16
C PRO A 358 3.40 13.95 -4.94
N LEU A 359 4.57 13.96 -4.28
CA LEU A 359 5.82 13.61 -4.95
C LEU A 359 5.90 12.12 -5.31
N GLY A 360 5.09 11.27 -4.65
CA GLY A 360 5.02 9.83 -4.91
C GLY A 360 6.34 9.07 -4.68
N GLN A 361 7.30 9.68 -3.99
CA GLN A 361 8.64 9.11 -3.83
C GLN A 361 8.65 8.03 -2.76
N GLN A 362 9.43 6.98 -3.00
CA GLN A 362 9.84 6.04 -1.98
C GLN A 362 11.04 6.61 -1.20
N ALA A 363 11.09 6.38 0.11
CA ALA A 363 12.22 6.78 0.93
C ALA A 363 13.52 6.07 0.50
N GLU A 364 14.61 6.81 0.52
CA GLU A 364 15.96 6.29 0.36
C GLU A 364 16.42 5.63 1.67
N TYR A 365 17.01 4.46 1.58
CA TYR A 365 17.67 3.77 2.69
C TYR A 365 19.06 4.35 2.90
N MET A 366 19.32 4.86 4.11
CA MET A 366 20.59 5.51 4.45
C MET A 366 21.60 4.49 4.98
N GLU A 367 22.28 3.78 4.08
CA GLU A 367 23.25 2.72 4.47
C GLU A 367 24.32 3.19 5.47
N ALA A 368 24.85 4.38 5.27
CA ALA A 368 25.90 4.94 6.13
C ALA A 368 25.41 5.28 7.56
N LEU A 369 24.11 5.47 7.72
CA LEU A 369 23.48 5.79 9.02
C LEU A 369 22.81 4.58 9.67
N SER A 370 22.64 3.50 8.94
CA SER A 370 21.95 2.28 9.38
C SER A 370 22.94 1.24 9.89
N THR A 371 22.51 0.46 10.88
CA THR A 371 23.24 -0.71 11.37
C THR A 371 22.52 -2.02 11.10
N GLY A 372 21.28 -1.96 10.63
CA GLY A 372 20.42 -3.07 10.21
C GLY A 372 20.62 -3.47 8.74
N ASN A 373 21.83 -3.38 8.21
CA ASN A 373 22.13 -3.53 6.78
C ASN A 373 22.20 -4.98 6.27
N THR A 374 21.94 -5.96 7.11
CA THR A 374 21.80 -7.37 6.73
C THR A 374 20.33 -7.72 6.56
N ASN A 375 19.96 -8.23 5.38
CA ASN A 375 18.60 -8.64 5.10
C ASN A 375 18.10 -9.71 6.09
N TYR A 376 16.83 -9.64 6.45
CA TYR A 376 16.17 -10.57 7.38
C TYR A 376 16.86 -10.66 8.75
N SER A 377 17.52 -9.59 9.18
CA SER A 377 18.13 -9.48 10.51
C SER A 377 17.17 -8.78 11.47
N ASN A 378 17.11 -9.26 12.71
CA ASN A 378 16.42 -8.60 13.82
C ASN A 378 17.36 -7.81 14.72
N HIS A 379 18.46 -7.33 14.20
CA HIS A 379 19.48 -6.56 14.93
C HIS A 379 19.72 -5.19 14.28
N GLY A 380 20.12 -4.23 15.09
CA GLY A 380 20.44 -2.89 14.64
C GLY A 380 19.23 -2.01 14.40
N TYR A 381 19.43 -0.96 13.65
CA TYR A 381 18.37 -0.02 13.26
C TYR A 381 18.55 0.41 11.81
N ASP A 382 17.43 0.82 11.22
CA ASP A 382 17.35 1.35 9.86
C ASP A 382 17.01 2.83 9.89
N VAL A 383 17.63 3.59 8.99
CA VAL A 383 17.33 5.01 8.73
C VAL A 383 16.86 5.16 7.30
N TYR A 384 15.71 5.79 7.12
CA TYR A 384 15.16 6.15 5.81
C TYR A 384 14.91 7.65 5.73
N VAL A 385 15.11 8.22 4.55
CA VAL A 385 14.87 9.64 4.26
C VAL A 385 14.00 9.76 3.02
N LYS A 386 12.98 10.61 3.09
CA LYS A 386 12.01 10.82 2.02
C LYS A 386 11.75 12.30 1.82
N ASP A 387 11.92 12.76 0.59
CA ASP A 387 11.48 14.11 0.21
C ASP A 387 9.95 14.20 0.22
N LEU A 388 9.45 15.28 0.73
CA LEU A 388 8.04 15.63 0.76
C LEU A 388 7.81 16.97 0.06
N VAL A 389 6.57 17.18 -0.39
CA VAL A 389 6.17 18.44 -1.02
C VAL A 389 6.48 19.63 -0.10
N ASN A 390 6.72 20.79 -0.73
CA ASN A 390 7.10 22.07 -0.06
C ASN A 390 8.45 22.03 0.66
N GLY A 391 9.40 21.22 0.19
CA GLY A 391 10.75 21.18 0.73
C GLY A 391 10.86 20.59 2.14
N ARG A 392 9.83 19.86 2.58
CA ARG A 392 9.89 19.07 3.81
C ARG A 392 10.61 17.75 3.55
N ILE A 393 11.12 17.16 4.62
CA ILE A 393 11.75 15.84 4.59
C ILE A 393 11.15 14.99 5.71
N ALA A 394 10.81 13.74 5.40
CA ALA A 394 10.52 12.74 6.41
C ALA A 394 11.77 11.90 6.69
N VAL A 395 12.02 11.64 7.96
CA VAL A 395 13.12 10.78 8.45
C VAL A 395 12.52 9.73 9.35
N SER A 396 12.71 8.46 9.06
CA SER A 396 12.33 7.37 9.98
C SER A 396 13.54 6.63 10.50
N VAL A 397 13.48 6.22 11.77
CA VAL A 397 14.47 5.36 12.42
C VAL A 397 13.75 4.21 13.09
N THR A 398 14.03 2.99 12.66
CA THR A 398 13.38 1.75 13.10
C THR A 398 14.33 0.88 13.87
N ASN A 399 14.02 0.56 15.13
CA ASN A 399 14.69 -0.49 15.89
C ASN A 399 14.23 -1.86 15.39
N ARG A 400 15.14 -2.64 14.83
CA ARG A 400 14.85 -3.98 14.30
C ARG A 400 14.74 -5.05 15.38
N GLY A 401 15.26 -4.77 16.57
CA GLY A 401 15.45 -5.76 17.62
C GLY A 401 14.44 -5.72 18.75
N SER A 402 14.51 -6.73 19.59
CA SER A 402 13.68 -6.92 20.80
C SER A 402 14.26 -6.26 22.06
N SER A 403 15.31 -5.47 21.93
CA SER A 403 15.92 -4.72 23.02
C SER A 403 15.91 -3.24 22.72
N GLU A 404 15.85 -2.41 23.76
CA GLU A 404 16.02 -0.97 23.61
C GLU A 404 17.44 -0.65 23.12
N ILE A 405 17.53 0.31 22.20
CA ILE A 405 18.79 0.78 21.62
C ILE A 405 18.89 2.29 21.71
N VAL A 406 20.12 2.80 21.75
CA VAL A 406 20.38 4.24 21.64
C VAL A 406 20.90 4.51 20.22
N VAL A 407 20.23 5.42 19.51
CA VAL A 407 20.63 5.83 18.17
C VAL A 407 21.60 7.02 18.28
N PRO A 408 22.76 7.00 17.63
CA PRO A 408 23.63 8.16 17.54
C PRO A 408 22.89 9.36 16.95
N VAL A 409 23.34 10.58 17.27
CA VAL A 409 22.77 11.77 16.67
C VAL A 409 23.02 11.75 15.15
N ILE A 410 22.02 12.12 14.37
CA ILE A 410 22.09 12.20 12.91
C ILE A 410 22.45 13.64 12.54
N ASN A 411 23.58 13.86 11.84
CA ASN A 411 23.87 15.19 11.32
C ASN A 411 22.88 15.53 10.19
N LEU A 412 22.37 16.74 10.17
CA LEU A 412 21.40 17.17 9.15
C LEU A 412 22.01 17.13 7.73
N THR A 413 23.33 17.32 7.61
CA THR A 413 24.04 17.18 6.34
C THR A 413 24.05 15.76 5.79
N ASP A 414 24.01 14.76 6.66
CA ASP A 414 24.01 13.34 6.26
C ASP A 414 22.63 12.88 5.73
N ILE A 415 21.60 13.74 5.91
CA ILE A 415 20.26 13.58 5.39
C ILE A 415 19.85 14.72 4.45
N TYR A 416 20.82 15.28 3.73
CA TYR A 416 20.67 16.27 2.67
C TYR A 416 20.15 17.65 3.12
N LEU A 417 20.17 17.97 4.43
CA LEU A 417 19.72 19.25 4.97
C LEU A 417 20.91 20.21 5.24
N GLN A 418 20.61 21.51 5.30
CA GLN A 418 21.62 22.54 5.52
C GLN A 418 21.95 22.66 7.01
N ALA A 419 23.24 22.52 7.38
CA ALA A 419 23.68 22.63 8.78
C ALA A 419 23.44 24.01 9.43
N ASN A 420 23.34 25.07 8.63
CA ASN A 420 23.17 26.43 9.12
C ASN A 420 21.71 26.87 9.27
N ALA A 421 20.76 26.13 8.68
CA ALA A 421 19.34 26.39 8.81
C ALA A 421 18.79 25.82 10.12
N ILE A 422 17.69 26.41 10.57
CA ILE A 422 16.89 25.89 11.69
C ILE A 422 15.70 25.14 11.08
N TYR A 423 15.40 23.97 11.60
CA TYR A 423 14.26 23.17 11.17
C TYR A 423 13.34 22.90 12.35
N THR A 424 12.06 22.96 12.12
CA THR A 424 11.09 22.33 13.00
C THR A 424 11.09 20.85 12.74
N ALA A 425 11.29 20.04 13.78
CA ALA A 425 11.22 18.57 13.73
C ALA A 425 9.97 18.13 14.49
N ARG A 426 9.00 17.59 13.78
CA ARG A 426 7.75 17.03 14.30
C ARG A 426 7.85 15.52 14.34
N GLU A 427 7.81 14.89 15.51
CA GLU A 427 7.72 13.45 15.64
C GLU A 427 6.25 13.01 15.53
N VAL A 428 5.96 12.20 14.52
CA VAL A 428 4.61 11.88 14.03
C VAL A 428 3.75 11.11 15.04
N TRP A 429 4.34 10.16 15.77
CA TRP A 429 3.59 9.32 16.70
C TRP A 429 3.34 9.99 18.04
N SER A 430 4.39 10.59 18.63
CA SER A 430 4.27 11.31 19.91
C SER A 430 3.69 12.71 19.76
N LYS A 431 3.60 13.23 18.52
CA LYS A 431 3.19 14.60 18.19
C LYS A 431 4.05 15.69 18.84
N LYS A 432 5.25 15.32 19.29
CA LYS A 432 6.22 16.28 19.86
C LYS A 432 6.91 17.04 18.75
N GLU A 433 7.18 18.31 19.05
CA GLU A 433 7.82 19.21 18.12
C GLU A 433 8.97 19.97 18.80
N ALA A 434 10.06 20.17 18.08
CA ALA A 434 11.20 20.92 18.55
C ALA A 434 11.92 21.60 17.38
N ASN A 435 12.52 22.76 17.64
CA ASN A 435 13.44 23.37 16.70
C ASN A 435 14.81 22.71 16.84
N ILE A 436 15.38 22.30 15.72
CA ILE A 436 16.69 21.66 15.65
C ILE A 436 17.63 22.42 14.72
N LYS A 437 18.93 22.30 14.98
CA LYS A 437 20.00 22.84 14.14
C LYS A 437 21.17 21.89 14.17
N LYS A 438 21.80 21.65 13.03
CA LYS A 438 22.95 20.76 12.82
C LYS A 438 22.68 19.27 12.99
N VAL A 439 21.90 18.87 14.01
CA VAL A 439 21.67 17.46 14.34
C VAL A 439 20.20 17.19 14.66
N LEU A 440 19.77 15.99 14.32
CA LEU A 440 18.55 15.36 14.81
C LEU A 440 18.92 14.36 15.91
N ASN A 441 18.45 14.58 17.13
CA ASN A 441 18.62 13.64 18.23
C ASN A 441 17.40 12.74 18.34
N VAL A 442 17.53 11.49 17.91
CA VAL A 442 16.47 10.47 17.98
C VAL A 442 16.34 9.91 19.41
N GLY A 443 17.46 9.84 20.15
CA GLY A 443 17.52 9.25 21.49
C GLY A 443 17.41 7.74 21.47
N SER A 444 16.77 7.16 22.49
CA SER A 444 16.52 5.71 22.52
C SER A 444 15.26 5.31 21.75
N LEU A 445 15.29 4.11 21.21
CA LEU A 445 14.16 3.41 20.59
C LEU A 445 13.86 2.16 21.42
N LYS A 446 12.61 2.00 21.81
CA LYS A 446 12.10 0.78 22.45
C LYS A 446 12.18 -0.41 21.48
N PRO A 447 12.00 -1.65 21.95
CA PRO A 447 11.90 -2.81 21.07
C PRO A 447 10.89 -2.58 19.93
N TYR A 448 11.32 -2.83 18.69
CA TYR A 448 10.52 -2.74 17.47
C TYR A 448 9.96 -1.34 17.16
N GLU A 449 10.35 -0.31 17.87
CA GLU A 449 9.84 1.06 17.70
C GLU A 449 10.39 1.70 16.43
N THR A 450 9.51 2.38 15.71
CA THR A 450 9.88 3.34 14.67
C THR A 450 9.49 4.74 15.10
N LYS A 451 10.44 5.66 15.13
CA LYS A 451 10.16 7.09 15.19
C LYS A 451 10.20 7.69 13.79
N VAL A 452 9.24 8.55 13.51
CA VAL A 452 9.14 9.25 12.21
C VAL A 452 9.09 10.73 12.46
N TYR A 453 10.02 11.46 11.86
CA TYR A 453 10.11 12.91 11.96
C TYR A 453 9.79 13.57 10.63
N VAL A 454 8.97 14.60 10.63
CA VAL A 454 8.83 15.53 9.51
C VAL A 454 9.61 16.80 9.83
N LEU A 455 10.57 17.11 8.97
CA LEU A 455 11.45 18.26 9.09
C LEU A 455 11.04 19.34 8.10
N ALA A 456 10.83 20.56 8.59
CA ALA A 456 10.51 21.74 7.78
C ALA A 456 11.44 22.91 8.16
N ILE A 457 11.91 23.66 7.17
CA ILE A 457 12.78 24.83 7.43
C ILE A 457 11.96 25.91 8.15
N CYS A 458 12.53 26.48 9.20
CA CYS A 458 11.97 27.68 9.85
C CYS A 458 12.31 28.92 9.01
N HIS A 459 11.32 29.68 8.62
CA HIS A 459 11.45 30.92 7.85
C HIS A 459 11.58 32.14 8.75
#